data_3145e85be27fa57f52ee873849718de1
#
_entry.id   3145e85be27fa57f52ee873849718de1
#
_cell.length_a   1.000
_cell.length_b   1.000
_cell.length_c   1.000
_cell.angle_alpha   90.00
_cell.angle_beta   90.00
_cell.angle_gamma   90.00
#
_symmetry.space_group_name_H-M   'P 1'
#
loop_
_entity.id
_entity.type
_entity.pdbx_description
1 polymer ?
#
loop_
_entity_poly.entity_id
_entity_poly.type
_entity_poly.pdbx_seq_one_letter_code
_entity_poly.pdbx_strand_id
1 'polypeptide(L)'
;MERYNKIHVWIGTTFTLEKEYQKYFELDYSTKGDFEDPNYKLCGFCKDIGEVWYDQDFIGKIPRFDEEVSLEKILEESSTDPEEWDKIKCACKEFGIEKANAIFWYADRDLAVPKPYKEEYNGLKYIGMFEGD
;
A
#
# COMPACT_ATOMS: atom_id res chain seq x y z
N MET A 1 16.53 -9.26 8.18
CA MET A 1 15.74 -9.03 9.40
C MET A 1 14.33 -9.54 9.21
N GLU A 2 13.85 -10.32 10.16
CA GLU A 2 12.54 -10.97 10.04
C GLU A 2 11.37 -9.99 10.00
N ARG A 3 11.50 -8.82 10.62
CA ARG A 3 10.44 -7.82 10.63
C ARG A 3 10.06 -7.34 9.23
N TYR A 4 11.04 -7.24 8.34
CA TYR A 4 10.85 -6.65 7.02
C TYR A 4 10.75 -7.68 5.90
N ASN A 5 10.66 -8.98 6.24
CA ASN A 5 10.50 -10.01 5.24
C ASN A 5 9.03 -10.31 4.90
N LYS A 6 8.11 -9.59 5.51
CA LYS A 6 6.68 -9.67 5.21
C LYS A 6 6.20 -8.31 4.71
N ILE A 7 5.32 -8.32 3.75
CA ILE A 7 4.76 -7.09 3.18
C ILE A 7 3.25 -7.11 3.24
N HIS A 8 2.70 -5.94 3.54
CA HIS A 8 1.28 -5.69 3.37
C HIS A 8 1.09 -5.19 1.95
N VAL A 9 0.05 -5.65 1.27
CA VAL A 9 -0.17 -5.36 -0.14
C VAL A 9 -1.54 -4.74 -0.37
N TRP A 10 -1.58 -3.66 -1.14
CA TRP A 10 -2.81 -3.01 -1.60
C TRP A 10 -2.82 -2.99 -3.13
N ILE A 11 -3.92 -3.42 -3.72
CA ILE A 11 -4.07 -3.50 -5.19
C ILE A 11 -5.45 -2.98 -5.56
N GLY A 12 -5.53 -2.30 -6.69
CA GLY A 12 -6.80 -1.83 -7.19
C GLY A 12 -6.65 -0.93 -8.41
N THR A 13 -7.73 -0.25 -8.74
CA THR A 13 -7.77 0.64 -9.90
C THR A 13 -8.20 2.03 -9.45
N THR A 14 -7.40 3.03 -9.79
CA THR A 14 -7.75 4.42 -9.55
C THR A 14 -7.13 5.30 -10.64
N PHE A 15 -7.91 6.27 -11.09
CA PHE A 15 -7.49 7.19 -12.14
C PHE A 15 -7.47 8.64 -11.64
N THR A 16 -7.36 8.83 -10.32
CA THR A 16 -7.19 10.18 -9.75
C THR A 16 -5.91 10.80 -10.31
N LEU A 17 -5.80 12.12 -10.22
CA LEU A 17 -4.59 12.81 -10.66
C LEU A 17 -3.37 12.28 -9.92
N GLU A 18 -2.24 12.18 -10.60
CA GLU A 18 -1.00 11.69 -10.01
C GLU A 18 -0.63 12.45 -8.74
N LYS A 19 -0.81 13.75 -8.75
CA LYS A 19 -0.57 14.62 -7.60
C LYS A 19 -1.39 14.19 -6.38
N GLU A 20 -2.68 13.87 -6.59
CA GLU A 20 -3.56 13.42 -5.52
C GLU A 20 -3.17 12.04 -5.02
N TYR A 21 -2.80 11.15 -5.94
CA TYR A 21 -2.38 9.80 -5.59
C TYR A 21 -1.11 9.83 -4.72
N GLN A 22 -0.12 10.63 -5.09
CA GLN A 22 1.14 10.73 -4.35
C GLN A 22 0.96 11.42 -3.00
N LYS A 23 0.04 12.36 -2.90
CA LYS A 23 -0.23 13.09 -1.65
C LYS A 23 -0.61 12.16 -0.50
N TYR A 24 -1.25 11.04 -0.81
CA TYR A 24 -1.62 10.04 0.19
C TYR A 24 -0.41 9.54 1.00
N PHE A 25 0.76 9.51 0.39
CA PHE A 25 1.98 8.98 0.98
C PHE A 25 2.90 10.05 1.57
N GLU A 26 2.60 11.32 1.38
CA GLU A 26 3.49 12.40 1.80
C GLU A 26 3.47 12.62 3.31
N LEU A 27 4.63 12.48 3.94
CA LEU A 27 4.78 12.80 5.36
C LEU A 27 4.94 14.31 5.55
N ASP A 28 4.41 14.81 6.66
CA ASP A 28 4.52 16.24 7.01
C ASP A 28 5.79 16.46 7.83
N TYR A 29 6.75 17.16 7.25
CA TYR A 29 8.00 17.51 7.94
C TYR A 29 7.99 18.96 8.46
N SER A 30 6.87 19.67 8.36
CA SER A 30 6.78 21.07 8.78
C SER A 30 6.99 21.26 10.27
N THR A 31 6.71 20.24 11.08
CA THR A 31 6.90 20.28 12.53
C THR A 31 8.23 19.65 12.95
N LYS A 32 9.12 19.41 12.01
CA LYS A 32 10.48 18.87 12.26
C LYS A 32 10.47 17.54 13.04
N GLY A 33 9.48 16.70 12.77
CA GLY A 33 9.38 15.40 13.41
C GLY A 33 8.66 15.41 14.76
N ASP A 34 8.12 16.53 15.17
CA ASP A 34 7.32 16.61 16.40
C ASP A 34 5.89 16.16 16.09
N PHE A 35 5.57 14.92 16.40
CA PHE A 35 4.27 14.33 16.12
C PHE A 35 3.18 14.82 17.10
N GLU A 36 3.56 15.45 18.19
CA GLU A 36 2.61 16.00 19.16
C GLU A 36 2.25 17.45 18.85
N ASP A 37 2.97 18.09 17.92
CA ASP A 37 2.68 19.46 17.51
C ASP A 37 1.28 19.51 16.91
N PRO A 38 0.39 20.41 17.36
CA PRO A 38 -0.97 20.53 16.81
C PRO A 38 -1.01 20.85 15.32
N ASN A 39 0.09 21.34 14.76
CA ASN A 39 0.19 21.63 13.34
C ASN A 39 0.63 20.41 12.51
N TYR A 40 1.05 19.32 13.18
CA TYR A 40 1.43 18.10 12.47
C TYR A 40 0.21 17.47 11.80
N LYS A 41 0.34 17.17 10.52
CA LYS A 41 -0.75 16.56 9.75
C LYS A 41 -0.39 15.14 9.35
N LEU A 42 -1.24 14.20 9.71
CA LEU A 42 -1.09 12.81 9.29
C LEU A 42 -1.36 12.70 7.79
N CYS A 43 -0.51 11.98 7.07
CA CYS A 43 -0.81 11.67 5.68
C CYS A 43 -1.93 10.62 5.63
N GLY A 44 -2.54 10.43 4.47
CA GLY A 44 -3.62 9.47 4.31
C GLY A 44 -3.21 8.06 4.70
N PHE A 45 -2.01 7.63 4.27
CA PHE A 45 -1.51 6.31 4.58
C PHE A 45 -1.37 6.11 6.10
N CYS A 46 -0.79 7.07 6.80
CA CYS A 46 -0.65 7.01 8.26
C CYS A 46 -2.01 6.86 8.94
N LYS A 47 -2.98 7.65 8.54
CA LYS A 47 -4.34 7.57 9.09
C LYS A 47 -4.94 6.19 8.90
N ASP A 48 -4.74 5.62 7.72
CA ASP A 48 -5.36 4.35 7.36
C ASP A 48 -4.71 3.15 8.05
N ILE A 49 -3.41 3.24 8.38
CA ILE A 49 -2.72 2.17 9.11
C ILE A 49 -2.69 2.39 10.62
N GLY A 50 -3.22 3.53 11.09
CA GLY A 50 -3.30 3.81 12.53
C GLY A 50 -1.97 4.22 13.16
N GLU A 51 -1.09 4.82 12.39
CA GLU A 51 0.24 5.24 12.85
C GLU A 51 0.42 6.74 12.66
N VAL A 52 1.33 7.34 13.43
CA VAL A 52 1.66 8.76 13.26
C VAL A 52 2.75 8.97 12.21
N TRP A 53 3.46 7.91 11.85
CA TRP A 53 4.57 7.95 10.91
C TRP A 53 4.77 6.56 10.31
N TYR A 54 5.35 6.49 9.12
CA TYR A 54 5.79 5.23 8.53
C TYR A 54 7.17 5.41 7.93
N ASP A 55 7.90 4.30 7.77
CA ASP A 55 9.25 4.33 7.24
C ASP A 55 9.21 4.32 5.70
N GLN A 56 9.55 5.45 5.09
CA GLN A 56 9.53 5.60 3.64
C GLN A 56 10.52 4.66 2.93
N ASP A 57 11.51 4.14 3.66
CA ASP A 57 12.45 3.18 3.08
C ASP A 57 11.82 1.81 2.86
N PHE A 58 10.69 1.53 3.50
CA PHE A 58 10.03 0.23 3.43
C PHE A 58 8.70 0.24 2.69
N ILE A 59 8.29 1.40 2.17
CA ILE A 59 7.12 1.45 1.31
C ILE A 59 7.56 1.33 -0.14
N GLY A 60 6.82 0.55 -0.91
CA GLY A 60 7.07 0.40 -2.33
C GLY A 60 5.82 0.74 -3.11
N LYS A 61 6.02 1.38 -4.24
CA LYS A 61 4.94 1.67 -5.19
C LYS A 61 5.56 1.83 -6.56
N ILE A 62 4.77 1.53 -7.57
CA ILE A 62 5.19 1.70 -8.96
C ILE A 62 4.30 2.74 -9.62
N PRO A 63 4.74 3.37 -10.71
CA PRO A 63 3.86 4.26 -11.47
C PRO A 63 2.61 3.50 -11.90
N ARG A 64 1.45 4.14 -11.78
CA ARG A 64 0.21 3.50 -12.21
C ARG A 64 0.21 3.30 -13.71
N PHE A 65 -0.43 2.21 -14.15
CA PHE A 65 -0.64 1.99 -15.57
C PHE A 65 -1.76 2.90 -16.07
N ASP A 66 -1.69 3.28 -17.33
CA ASP A 66 -2.70 4.16 -17.95
C ASP A 66 -4.07 3.50 -18.04
N GLU A 67 -4.10 2.18 -18.03
CA GLU A 67 -5.33 1.41 -18.05
C GLU A 67 -5.15 0.16 -17.18
N GLU A 68 -6.24 -0.53 -16.90
CA GLU A 68 -6.17 -1.76 -16.13
C GLU A 68 -5.40 -2.83 -16.90
N VAL A 69 -4.49 -3.50 -16.20
CA VAL A 69 -3.71 -4.61 -16.75
C VAL A 69 -3.93 -5.85 -15.91
N SER A 70 -3.44 -6.99 -16.37
CA SER A 70 -3.57 -8.24 -15.62
C SER A 70 -2.84 -8.13 -14.29
N LEU A 71 -3.31 -8.88 -13.29
CA LEU A 71 -2.63 -8.93 -12.00
C LEU A 71 -1.20 -9.41 -12.11
N GLU A 72 -0.95 -10.36 -13.00
CA GLU A 72 0.40 -10.86 -13.24
C GLU A 72 1.34 -9.75 -13.69
N LYS A 73 0.89 -8.87 -14.57
CA LYS A 73 1.69 -7.73 -15.02
C LYS A 73 2.04 -6.80 -13.87
N ILE A 74 1.08 -6.54 -12.98
CA ILE A 74 1.29 -5.70 -11.81
C ILE A 74 2.29 -6.34 -10.86
N LEU A 75 2.15 -7.64 -10.61
CA LEU A 75 3.03 -8.36 -9.70
C LEU A 75 4.45 -8.46 -10.22
N GLU A 76 4.62 -8.57 -11.55
CA GLU A 76 5.95 -8.58 -12.16
C GLU A 76 6.73 -7.30 -11.86
N GLU A 77 6.02 -6.17 -11.78
CA GLU A 77 6.65 -4.87 -11.53
C GLU A 77 6.81 -4.57 -10.03
N SER A 78 6.22 -5.38 -9.16
CA SER A 78 6.29 -5.19 -7.71
C SER A 78 7.46 -5.97 -7.11
N SER A 79 7.72 -5.74 -5.81
CA SER A 79 8.73 -6.48 -5.06
C SER A 79 8.12 -7.66 -4.30
N THR A 80 7.03 -8.24 -4.82
CA THR A 80 6.42 -9.41 -4.21
C THR A 80 7.15 -10.68 -4.64
N ASP A 81 7.21 -11.66 -3.74
CA ASP A 81 7.81 -12.96 -4.04
C ASP A 81 6.92 -13.70 -5.03
N PRO A 82 7.45 -14.14 -6.19
CA PRO A 82 6.66 -14.90 -7.16
C PRO A 82 5.98 -16.14 -6.57
N GLU A 83 6.52 -16.74 -5.53
CA GLU A 83 5.91 -17.89 -4.87
C GLU A 83 4.61 -17.51 -4.15
N GLU A 84 4.40 -16.22 -3.87
CA GLU A 84 3.18 -15.72 -3.23
C GLU A 84 2.12 -15.24 -4.22
N TRP A 85 2.44 -15.15 -5.52
CA TRP A 85 1.54 -14.58 -6.50
C TRP A 85 0.18 -15.27 -6.57
N ASP A 86 0.15 -16.61 -6.45
CA ASP A 86 -1.11 -17.34 -6.49
C ASP A 86 -2.01 -16.97 -5.31
N LYS A 87 -1.42 -16.79 -4.13
CA LYS A 87 -2.13 -16.38 -2.93
C LYS A 87 -2.69 -14.97 -3.09
N ILE A 88 -1.87 -14.08 -3.64
CA ILE A 88 -2.27 -12.69 -3.87
C ILE A 88 -3.41 -12.63 -4.88
N LYS A 89 -3.30 -13.38 -5.98
CA LYS A 89 -4.36 -13.45 -7.00
C LYS A 89 -5.65 -14.00 -6.43
N CYS A 90 -5.57 -15.04 -5.59
CA CYS A 90 -6.75 -15.61 -4.92
C CYS A 90 -7.42 -14.56 -4.02
N ALA A 91 -6.64 -13.83 -3.24
CA ALA A 91 -7.16 -12.78 -2.37
C ALA A 91 -7.82 -11.67 -3.18
N CYS A 92 -7.20 -11.26 -4.28
CA CYS A 92 -7.78 -10.27 -5.17
C CYS A 92 -9.12 -10.73 -5.75
N LYS A 93 -9.21 -12.00 -6.11
CA LYS A 93 -10.44 -12.56 -6.66
C LYS A 93 -11.59 -12.47 -5.67
N GLU A 94 -11.32 -12.65 -4.37
CA GLU A 94 -12.33 -12.51 -3.33
C GLU A 94 -12.90 -11.10 -3.27
N PHE A 95 -12.12 -10.09 -3.69
CA PHE A 95 -12.56 -8.71 -3.78
C PHE A 95 -13.15 -8.36 -5.14
N GLY A 96 -13.26 -9.34 -6.05
CA GLY A 96 -13.73 -9.08 -7.40
C GLY A 96 -12.70 -8.40 -8.30
N ILE A 97 -11.43 -8.45 -7.94
CA ILE A 97 -10.36 -7.80 -8.71
C ILE A 97 -9.73 -8.81 -9.67
N GLU A 98 -9.94 -8.62 -10.96
CA GLU A 98 -9.32 -9.44 -11.99
C GLU A 98 -8.22 -8.67 -12.71
N LYS A 99 -8.35 -7.36 -12.77
CA LYS A 99 -7.39 -6.44 -13.37
C LYS A 99 -7.26 -5.23 -12.47
N ALA A 100 -6.15 -4.53 -12.57
CA ALA A 100 -5.91 -3.33 -11.79
C ALA A 100 -4.87 -2.46 -12.49
N ASN A 101 -4.72 -1.21 -12.04
CA ASN A 101 -3.69 -0.33 -12.57
C ASN A 101 -2.69 0.14 -11.52
N ALA A 102 -2.87 -0.25 -10.28
CA ALA A 102 -2.06 0.26 -9.18
C ALA A 102 -1.80 -0.78 -8.11
N ILE A 103 -0.63 -0.69 -7.50
CA ILE A 103 -0.22 -1.48 -6.35
C ILE A 103 0.71 -0.64 -5.49
N PHE A 104 0.58 -0.78 -4.17
CA PHE A 104 1.64 -0.36 -3.26
C PHE A 104 1.75 -1.39 -2.15
N TRP A 105 2.90 -1.40 -1.47
CA TRP A 105 3.16 -2.37 -0.40
C TRP A 105 4.02 -1.73 0.69
N TYR A 106 3.95 -2.29 1.89
CA TYR A 106 4.72 -1.81 3.03
C TYR A 106 5.33 -2.99 3.77
N ALA A 107 6.64 -3.00 3.92
CA ALA A 107 7.37 -4.10 4.56
C ALA A 107 7.44 -3.86 6.07
N ASP A 108 6.56 -4.49 6.82
CA ASP A 108 6.58 -4.45 8.28
C ASP A 108 5.66 -5.55 8.83
N ARG A 109 6.25 -6.66 9.23
CA ARG A 109 5.49 -7.79 9.76
C ARG A 109 4.72 -7.43 11.03
N ASP A 110 5.26 -6.51 11.82
CA ASP A 110 4.65 -6.15 13.10
C ASP A 110 3.50 -5.16 12.99
N LEU A 111 3.31 -4.56 11.81
CA LEU A 111 2.17 -3.68 11.59
C LEU A 111 0.88 -4.49 11.49
N ALA A 112 -0.15 -4.06 12.21
CA ALA A 112 -1.49 -4.62 12.07
C ALA A 112 -2.40 -3.51 11.51
N VAL A 113 -2.91 -3.72 10.29
CA VAL A 113 -3.84 -2.78 9.69
C VAL A 113 -5.13 -2.78 10.51
N PRO A 114 -5.60 -1.61 10.97
CA PRO A 114 -6.78 -1.56 11.85
C PRO A 114 -8.02 -2.19 11.23
N LYS A 115 -8.79 -2.88 12.05
CA LYS A 115 -10.07 -3.49 11.66
C LYS A 115 -11.22 -2.67 12.23
N PRO A 116 -12.37 -2.61 11.55
CA PRO A 116 -12.64 -3.27 10.26
C PRO A 116 -11.84 -2.61 9.13
N TYR A 117 -11.47 -3.39 8.13
CA TYR A 117 -10.74 -2.85 6.99
C TYR A 117 -11.63 -1.88 6.21
N LYS A 118 -11.02 -0.84 5.68
CA LYS A 118 -11.74 0.14 4.86
C LYS A 118 -12.09 -0.47 3.50
N GLU A 119 -13.12 0.07 2.87
CA GLU A 119 -13.47 -0.36 1.51
C GLU A 119 -12.40 -0.02 0.51
N GLU A 120 -11.66 1.07 0.75
CA GLU A 120 -10.56 1.44 -0.10
C GLU A 120 -9.50 2.22 0.66
N TYR A 121 -8.27 2.15 0.14
CA TYR A 121 -7.09 2.85 0.65
C TYR A 121 -6.47 3.54 -0.55
N ASN A 122 -6.70 4.84 -0.70
CA ASN A 122 -6.24 5.59 -1.87
C ASN A 122 -6.81 5.01 -3.18
N GLY A 123 -8.01 4.43 -3.12
CA GLY A 123 -8.67 3.78 -4.25
C GLY A 123 -8.38 2.29 -4.40
N LEU A 124 -7.47 1.74 -3.58
CA LEU A 124 -7.08 0.34 -3.65
C LEU A 124 -7.68 -0.47 -2.49
N LYS A 125 -7.65 -1.78 -2.62
CA LYS A 125 -8.10 -2.69 -1.56
C LYS A 125 -6.90 -3.24 -0.80
N TYR A 126 -7.03 -3.41 0.51
CA TYR A 126 -6.02 -4.09 1.29
C TYR A 126 -6.16 -5.60 1.06
N ILE A 127 -5.15 -6.19 0.46
CA ILE A 127 -5.20 -7.59 0.04
C ILE A 127 -4.75 -8.54 1.17
N GLY A 128 -3.79 -8.11 1.97
CA GLY A 128 -3.28 -8.92 3.07
C GLY A 128 -1.78 -8.78 3.25
N MET A 129 -1.22 -9.64 4.09
CA MET A 129 0.20 -9.68 4.36
C MET A 129 0.79 -10.96 3.75
N PHE A 130 1.91 -10.82 3.04
CA PHE A 130 2.55 -11.92 2.31
C PHE A 130 4.05 -11.90 2.53
N GLU A 131 4.73 -12.97 2.12
CA GLU A 131 6.19 -12.99 2.16
C GLU A 131 6.71 -11.95 1.17
N GLY A 132 7.73 -11.21 1.59
CA GLY A 132 8.40 -10.25 0.73
C GLY A 132 9.56 -10.91 -0.02
N ASP A 133 10.01 -10.21 -1.05
CA ASP A 133 11.13 -10.68 -1.88
C ASP A 133 12.47 -10.29 -1.25
#